data_d2fd5a9cb63893323e5c14c31ce43451
#
_entry.id   d2fd5a9cb63893323e5c14c31ce43451
#
_cell.length_a   1.000
_cell.length_b   1.000
_cell.length_c   1.000
_cell.angle_alpha   90.00
_cell.angle_beta   90.00
_cell.angle_gamma   90.00
#
_symmetry.space_group_name_H-M   'P 1'
#
loop_
_entity.id
_entity.type
_entity.pdbx_description
1 polymer ?
#
loop_
_entity_poly.entity_id
_entity_poly.type
_entity_poly.pdbx_seq_one_letter_code
_entity_poly.pdbx_strand_id
1 'polypeptide(L)'
;MAESKEKLFDQFPPVSTQEWKEKVVADLKGADFDKKLVWRTNEGFNVNPMYRAEDIANLSTTDSLPGEYPYVRGTRADNNWLVRQDIKVTDVKEANVKALDILKKGVESLGFEIAKDLISVENLETLLHGIDMENVELNFSTCMKSTVKLAETVAAYFKTTPADLQKVSGSIRFNPFKRMLTKGRDFADYADQAVMVIDAVKELPGFRVLAVDAVMLNNAGSFISQELGFALAWGNEWLAALTDKGLSVDEVAKRVKFNFGISSNYFMELAKFRAARMLWAQIVKQYNPACDCACKMKAHAQTSEFNQTIFDAHVNLLRSQTETMSAALAGVDSITTTPFDKAYKE
;
A
#
# COMPACT_ATOMS: atom_id res chain seq x y z
N MET A 1 -47.47 5.36 21.05
CA MET A 1 -46.64 6.32 21.79
C MET A 1 -45.20 5.89 21.53
N ALA A 2 -44.41 6.70 20.79
CA ALA A 2 -43.02 6.41 20.58
C ALA A 2 -42.29 6.71 21.90
N GLU A 3 -41.69 5.71 22.51
CA GLU A 3 -40.77 5.90 23.63
C GLU A 3 -39.66 6.83 23.18
N SER A 4 -39.54 8.00 23.82
CA SER A 4 -38.40 8.86 23.63
C SER A 4 -37.18 8.07 24.09
N LYS A 5 -36.33 7.63 23.13
CA LYS A 5 -35.04 7.04 23.48
C LYS A 5 -34.24 8.09 24.23
N GLU A 6 -34.07 7.88 25.51
CA GLU A 6 -33.14 8.65 26.33
C GLU A 6 -31.77 8.66 25.64
N LYS A 7 -31.22 9.86 25.40
CA LYS A 7 -29.90 9.95 24.78
C LYS A 7 -28.85 9.44 25.76
N LEU A 8 -27.99 8.57 25.29
CA LEU A 8 -26.80 8.17 26.03
C LEU A 8 -26.01 9.43 26.44
N PHE A 9 -25.64 9.54 27.72
CA PHE A 9 -24.85 10.64 28.28
C PHE A 9 -25.59 11.98 28.50
N ASP A 10 -26.92 12.05 28.42
CA ASP A 10 -27.68 13.26 28.73
C ASP A 10 -27.42 13.81 30.17
N GLN A 11 -26.99 12.92 31.07
CA GLN A 11 -26.58 13.30 32.44
C GLN A 11 -25.20 13.98 32.52
N PHE A 12 -24.42 13.99 31.40
CA PHE A 12 -23.12 14.66 31.36
C PHE A 12 -23.24 15.92 30.50
N PRO A 13 -23.22 17.11 31.13
CA PRO A 13 -23.31 18.36 30.37
C PRO A 13 -22.09 18.53 29.47
N PRO A 14 -22.25 19.14 28.27
CA PRO A 14 -21.15 19.44 27.39
C PRO A 14 -20.13 20.35 28.07
N VAL A 15 -18.86 20.00 28.06
CA VAL A 15 -17.74 20.81 28.54
C VAL A 15 -17.12 21.54 27.36
N SER A 16 -16.94 22.86 27.44
CA SER A 16 -16.30 23.65 26.39
C SER A 16 -14.79 23.33 26.29
N THR A 17 -14.19 23.64 25.15
CA THR A 17 -12.73 23.49 24.95
C THR A 17 -11.96 24.38 25.94
N GLN A 18 -12.48 25.54 26.24
CA GLN A 18 -11.88 26.48 27.21
C GLN A 18 -11.88 25.89 28.61
N GLU A 19 -13.03 25.40 29.10
CA GLU A 19 -13.14 24.76 30.43
C GLU A 19 -12.22 23.55 30.55
N TRP A 20 -12.18 22.71 29.51
CA TRP A 20 -11.26 21.58 29.47
C TRP A 20 -9.79 22.04 29.58
N LYS A 21 -9.39 23.05 28.81
CA LYS A 21 -8.03 23.58 28.81
C LYS A 21 -7.64 24.19 30.15
N GLU A 22 -8.54 24.94 30.78
CA GLU A 22 -8.32 25.49 32.11
C GLU A 22 -8.12 24.41 33.16
N LYS A 23 -8.92 23.34 33.11
CA LYS A 23 -8.77 22.21 34.01
C LYS A 23 -7.42 21.49 33.80
N VAL A 24 -7.02 21.28 32.57
CA VAL A 24 -5.72 20.65 32.25
C VAL A 24 -4.56 21.51 32.76
N VAL A 25 -4.60 22.84 32.54
CA VAL A 25 -3.56 23.76 33.03
C VAL A 25 -3.48 23.72 34.55
N ALA A 26 -4.63 23.69 35.22
CA ALA A 26 -4.67 23.56 36.70
C ALA A 26 -4.04 22.25 37.18
N ASP A 27 -4.34 21.14 36.49
CA ASP A 27 -3.81 19.81 36.84
C ASP A 27 -2.31 19.68 36.55
N LEU A 28 -1.77 20.46 35.62
CA LEU A 28 -0.32 20.53 35.31
C LEU A 28 0.47 21.29 36.41
N LYS A 29 -0.20 21.94 37.39
CA LYS A 29 0.44 22.60 38.55
C LYS A 29 1.57 23.55 38.16
N GLY A 30 1.35 24.38 37.15
CA GLY A 30 2.30 25.38 36.66
C GLY A 30 3.29 24.87 35.60
N ALA A 31 3.22 23.59 35.19
CA ALA A 31 3.99 23.13 34.04
C ALA A 31 3.39 23.65 32.73
N ASP A 32 4.25 23.94 31.78
CA ASP A 32 3.87 24.44 30.45
C ASP A 32 3.11 23.39 29.66
N PHE A 33 1.92 23.77 29.16
CA PHE A 33 1.02 22.87 28.40
C PHE A 33 1.68 22.35 27.14
N ASP A 34 2.28 23.21 26.32
CA ASP A 34 2.84 22.81 25.02
C ASP A 34 4.08 21.91 25.19
N LYS A 35 4.89 22.15 26.22
CA LYS A 35 6.04 21.30 26.49
C LYS A 35 5.69 19.91 27.03
N LYS A 36 4.55 19.79 27.70
CA LYS A 36 4.16 18.52 28.36
C LYS A 36 3.21 17.67 27.54
N LEU A 37 2.32 18.26 26.78
CA LEU A 37 1.21 17.56 26.15
C LEU A 37 1.20 17.63 24.62
N VAL A 38 1.84 18.67 24.03
CA VAL A 38 1.89 18.76 22.56
C VAL A 38 3.05 17.94 22.02
N TRP A 39 2.72 16.98 21.18
CA TRP A 39 3.72 16.18 20.50
C TRP A 39 4.28 16.91 19.28
N ARG A 40 5.58 17.14 19.28
CA ARG A 40 6.31 17.69 18.13
C ARG A 40 6.76 16.52 17.27
N THR A 41 6.16 16.40 16.08
CA THR A 41 6.43 15.29 15.17
C THR A 41 7.74 15.51 14.40
N ASN A 42 8.31 14.43 13.91
CA ASN A 42 9.47 14.48 13.02
C ASN A 42 9.10 15.05 11.63
N GLU A 43 7.80 15.06 11.30
CA GLU A 43 7.25 15.60 10.05
C GLU A 43 7.18 17.13 10.04
N GLY A 44 7.49 17.80 11.17
CA GLY A 44 7.60 19.25 11.28
C GLY A 44 6.31 19.96 11.68
N PHE A 45 5.30 19.25 12.14
CA PHE A 45 4.09 19.83 12.73
C PHE A 45 3.81 19.29 14.13
N ASN A 46 2.92 19.96 14.83
CA ASN A 46 2.55 19.60 16.19
C ASN A 46 1.21 18.85 16.22
N VAL A 47 1.12 17.85 17.10
CA VAL A 47 -0.12 17.12 17.38
C VAL A 47 -0.58 17.45 18.79
N ASN A 48 -1.80 18.00 18.89
CA ASN A 48 -2.43 18.35 20.15
C ASN A 48 -2.91 17.09 20.90
N PRO A 49 -3.00 17.14 22.24
CA PRO A 49 -3.46 15.99 23.04
C PRO A 49 -4.94 15.66 22.84
N MET A 50 -5.73 16.58 22.29
CA MET A 50 -7.16 16.41 22.01
C MET A 50 -7.58 17.24 20.80
N TYR A 51 -8.47 16.67 19.99
CA TYR A 51 -9.15 17.33 18.87
C TYR A 51 -10.66 17.19 19.01
N ARG A 52 -11.38 18.22 18.58
CA ARG A 52 -12.84 18.31 18.64
C ARG A 52 -13.45 18.62 17.27
N ALA A 53 -14.77 18.66 17.18
CA ALA A 53 -15.48 18.97 15.93
C ALA A 53 -15.10 20.36 15.36
N GLU A 54 -14.78 21.33 16.20
CA GLU A 54 -14.35 22.67 15.79
C GLU A 54 -13.01 22.66 15.04
N ASP A 55 -12.10 21.73 15.36
CA ASP A 55 -10.79 21.61 14.70
C ASP A 55 -10.91 21.11 13.26
N ILE A 56 -11.99 20.41 12.93
CA ILE A 56 -12.22 19.85 11.60
C ILE A 56 -13.29 20.61 10.81
N ALA A 57 -13.96 21.61 11.39
CA ALA A 57 -15.08 22.31 10.79
C ALA A 57 -14.74 22.99 9.45
N ASN A 58 -13.49 23.40 9.26
CA ASN A 58 -13.02 24.08 8.05
C ASN A 58 -12.22 23.17 7.09
N LEU A 59 -12.17 21.86 7.34
CA LEU A 59 -11.45 20.92 6.48
C LEU A 59 -12.33 20.45 5.33
N SER A 60 -11.95 20.78 4.11
CA SER A 60 -12.66 20.39 2.88
C SER A 60 -12.68 18.87 2.62
N THR A 61 -11.89 18.10 3.37
CA THR A 61 -11.75 16.65 3.20
C THR A 61 -12.67 15.82 4.09
N THR A 62 -13.39 16.46 5.03
CA THR A 62 -14.28 15.76 5.99
C THR A 62 -15.50 15.15 5.32
N ASP A 63 -16.02 15.79 4.29
CA ASP A 63 -17.25 15.40 3.59
C ASP A 63 -16.99 14.44 2.42
N SER A 64 -15.72 14.11 2.14
CA SER A 64 -15.35 13.17 1.08
C SER A 64 -15.86 11.77 1.38
N LEU A 65 -16.55 11.14 0.42
CA LEU A 65 -16.99 9.75 0.54
C LEU A 65 -15.94 8.77 -0.02
N PRO A 66 -15.93 7.51 0.46
CA PRO A 66 -15.09 6.47 -0.14
C PRO A 66 -15.44 6.25 -1.61
N GLY A 67 -14.43 6.14 -2.46
CA GLY A 67 -14.60 5.95 -3.90
C GLY A 67 -14.74 7.23 -4.71
N GLU A 68 -14.90 8.39 -4.08
CA GLU A 68 -15.02 9.69 -4.75
C GLU A 68 -13.68 10.42 -4.85
N TYR A 69 -13.45 11.12 -5.97
CA TYR A 69 -12.30 11.97 -6.18
C TYR A 69 -12.24 13.08 -5.11
N PRO A 70 -11.08 13.41 -4.53
CA PRO A 70 -9.73 12.90 -4.79
C PRO A 70 -9.32 11.65 -3.97
N TYR A 71 -10.24 10.78 -3.65
CA TYR A 71 -10.03 9.46 -3.04
C TYR A 71 -9.42 9.48 -1.63
N VAL A 72 -9.67 10.51 -0.87
CA VAL A 72 -9.12 10.68 0.50
C VAL A 72 -9.44 9.46 1.37
N ARG A 73 -10.68 8.98 1.34
CA ARG A 73 -11.17 7.90 2.21
C ARG A 73 -11.07 6.51 1.59
N GLY A 74 -10.64 6.39 0.35
CA GLY A 74 -10.51 5.12 -0.36
C GLY A 74 -10.80 5.26 -1.83
N THR A 75 -10.28 4.35 -2.64
CA THR A 75 -10.52 4.29 -4.09
C THR A 75 -11.77 3.49 -4.45
N ARG A 76 -12.42 2.86 -3.45
CA ARG A 76 -13.63 2.04 -3.54
C ARG A 76 -14.65 2.47 -2.48
N ALA A 77 -15.93 2.17 -2.71
CA ALA A 77 -16.99 2.45 -1.73
C ALA A 77 -16.94 1.53 -0.51
N ASP A 78 -16.42 0.32 -0.69
CA ASP A 78 -16.22 -0.67 0.38
C ASP A 78 -14.77 -0.66 0.92
N ASN A 79 -14.52 -1.44 1.97
CA ASN A 79 -13.19 -1.63 2.56
C ASN A 79 -12.73 -3.09 2.43
N ASN A 80 -13.00 -3.74 1.29
CA ASN A 80 -12.53 -5.09 1.00
C ASN A 80 -11.04 -5.08 0.62
N TRP A 81 -10.17 -5.16 1.61
CA TRP A 81 -8.73 -5.34 1.40
C TRP A 81 -8.36 -6.82 1.37
N LEU A 82 -7.34 -7.17 0.60
CA LEU A 82 -6.92 -8.56 0.42
C LEU A 82 -5.81 -8.92 1.42
N VAL A 83 -5.95 -10.08 2.04
CA VAL A 83 -4.86 -10.69 2.83
C VAL A 83 -3.83 -11.27 1.86
N ARG A 84 -2.61 -10.71 1.89
CA ARG A 84 -1.53 -11.14 0.99
C ARG A 84 -0.46 -11.89 1.74
N GLN A 85 0.02 -12.99 1.13
CA GLN A 85 1.22 -13.69 1.54
C GLN A 85 2.16 -13.94 0.37
N ASP A 86 3.45 -13.68 0.59
CA ASP A 86 4.50 -13.87 -0.41
C ASP A 86 5.22 -15.21 -0.18
N ILE A 87 5.50 -15.93 -1.28
CA ILE A 87 6.18 -17.24 -1.32
C ILE A 87 7.45 -17.08 -2.16
N LYS A 88 8.59 -17.41 -1.56
CA LYS A 88 9.83 -17.55 -2.31
C LYS A 88 9.83 -18.90 -3.00
N VAL A 89 9.87 -18.89 -4.34
CA VAL A 89 9.81 -20.10 -5.18
C VAL A 89 11.22 -20.63 -5.36
N THR A 90 11.55 -21.68 -4.62
CA THR A 90 12.78 -22.47 -4.76
C THR A 90 12.49 -23.79 -5.47
N ASP A 91 11.31 -24.36 -5.27
CA ASP A 91 10.70 -25.46 -5.99
C ASP A 91 9.26 -25.08 -6.34
N VAL A 92 8.86 -25.30 -7.59
CA VAL A 92 7.53 -24.87 -8.09
C VAL A 92 6.39 -25.72 -7.52
N LYS A 93 6.61 -27.02 -7.29
CA LYS A 93 5.59 -27.93 -6.75
C LYS A 93 5.35 -27.66 -5.28
N GLU A 94 6.42 -27.51 -4.49
CA GLU A 94 6.32 -27.14 -3.08
C GLU A 94 5.67 -25.78 -2.91
N ALA A 95 6.01 -24.80 -3.75
CA ALA A 95 5.39 -23.47 -3.75
C ALA A 95 3.89 -23.54 -4.08
N ASN A 96 3.46 -24.37 -5.03
CA ASN A 96 2.05 -24.58 -5.34
C ASN A 96 1.31 -25.21 -4.16
N VAL A 97 1.83 -26.27 -3.55
CA VAL A 97 1.23 -26.92 -2.37
C VAL A 97 1.05 -25.90 -1.24
N LYS A 98 2.06 -25.08 -0.97
CA LYS A 98 1.99 -24.01 0.02
C LYS A 98 0.94 -22.95 -0.35
N ALA A 99 0.88 -22.54 -1.61
CA ALA A 99 -0.10 -21.58 -2.09
C ALA A 99 -1.53 -22.08 -1.87
N LEU A 100 -1.83 -23.31 -2.24
CA LEU A 100 -3.14 -23.93 -2.05
C LEU A 100 -3.51 -24.08 -0.55
N ASP A 101 -2.53 -24.36 0.31
CA ASP A 101 -2.75 -24.43 1.76
C ASP A 101 -3.11 -23.09 2.36
N ILE A 102 -2.36 -22.02 2.03
CA ILE A 102 -2.63 -20.69 2.60
C ILE A 102 -3.91 -20.05 2.05
N LEU A 103 -4.31 -20.35 0.81
CA LEU A 103 -5.61 -19.94 0.26
C LEU A 103 -6.76 -20.52 1.08
N LYS A 104 -6.67 -21.80 1.49
CA LYS A 104 -7.66 -22.43 2.39
C LYS A 104 -7.72 -21.78 3.77
N LYS A 105 -6.67 -21.04 4.16
CA LYS A 105 -6.56 -20.32 5.44
C LYS A 105 -6.96 -18.84 5.35
N GLY A 106 -7.53 -18.42 4.23
CA GLY A 106 -8.08 -17.08 4.04
C GLY A 106 -7.14 -16.06 3.40
N VAL A 107 -6.03 -16.50 2.79
CA VAL A 107 -5.22 -15.63 1.91
C VAL A 107 -5.97 -15.46 0.59
N GLU A 108 -5.98 -14.22 0.07
CA GLU A 108 -6.71 -13.84 -1.16
C GLU A 108 -5.77 -13.23 -2.22
N SER A 109 -4.54 -12.91 -1.82
CA SER A 109 -3.51 -12.35 -2.70
C SER A 109 -2.20 -13.12 -2.50
N LEU A 110 -1.70 -13.73 -3.57
CA LEU A 110 -0.46 -14.50 -3.56
C LEU A 110 0.66 -13.69 -4.19
N GLY A 111 1.82 -13.67 -3.54
CA GLY A 111 3.07 -13.17 -4.13
C GLY A 111 4.04 -14.32 -4.40
N PHE A 112 4.63 -14.35 -5.59
CA PHE A 112 5.64 -15.34 -5.96
C PHE A 112 6.95 -14.64 -6.33
N GLU A 113 7.99 -14.89 -5.53
CA GLU A 113 9.36 -14.50 -5.88
C GLU A 113 10.02 -15.65 -6.65
N ILE A 114 10.10 -15.52 -7.97
CA ILE A 114 10.53 -16.59 -8.89
C ILE A 114 12.01 -16.39 -9.24
N ALA A 115 12.84 -17.41 -9.04
CA ALA A 115 14.23 -17.40 -9.48
C ALA A 115 14.30 -17.37 -11.03
N LYS A 116 15.31 -16.70 -11.59
CA LYS A 116 15.43 -16.44 -13.03
C LYS A 116 15.41 -17.69 -13.91
N ASP A 117 15.95 -18.78 -13.40
CA ASP A 117 16.05 -20.09 -14.03
C ASP A 117 14.74 -20.88 -14.01
N LEU A 118 13.80 -20.49 -13.15
CA LEU A 118 12.47 -21.08 -13.06
C LEU A 118 11.42 -20.35 -13.92
N ILE A 119 11.80 -19.31 -14.68
CA ILE A 119 10.87 -18.54 -15.52
C ILE A 119 10.62 -19.31 -16.81
N SER A 120 9.53 -20.07 -16.85
CA SER A 120 8.98 -20.75 -18.04
C SER A 120 7.46 -20.94 -17.92
N VAL A 121 6.78 -21.16 -19.04
CA VAL A 121 5.33 -21.38 -19.06
C VAL A 121 4.96 -22.66 -18.30
N GLU A 122 5.72 -23.73 -18.46
CA GLU A 122 5.51 -25.03 -17.81
C GLU A 122 5.63 -24.92 -16.28
N ASN A 123 6.58 -24.10 -15.81
CA ASN A 123 6.73 -23.84 -14.38
C ASN A 123 5.58 -23.00 -13.84
N LEU A 124 5.07 -22.03 -14.60
CA LEU A 124 3.89 -21.26 -14.21
C LEU A 124 2.63 -22.14 -14.19
N GLU A 125 2.47 -23.04 -15.15
CA GLU A 125 1.38 -24.01 -15.17
C GLU A 125 1.40 -24.89 -13.91
N THR A 126 2.56 -25.39 -13.53
CA THR A 126 2.73 -26.16 -12.29
C THR A 126 2.48 -25.30 -11.04
N LEU A 127 3.03 -24.09 -10.99
CA LEU A 127 2.91 -23.17 -9.84
C LEU A 127 1.48 -22.74 -9.58
N LEU A 128 0.71 -22.49 -10.64
CA LEU A 128 -0.66 -21.95 -10.56
C LEU A 128 -1.73 -23.04 -10.68
N HIS A 129 -1.33 -24.31 -10.75
CA HIS A 129 -2.27 -25.42 -10.86
C HIS A 129 -3.26 -25.44 -9.68
N GLY A 130 -4.57 -25.48 -9.99
CA GLY A 130 -5.63 -25.53 -8.99
C GLY A 130 -5.94 -24.20 -8.27
N ILE A 131 -5.29 -23.10 -8.67
CA ILE A 131 -5.58 -21.76 -8.12
C ILE A 131 -6.67 -21.10 -8.98
N ASP A 132 -7.69 -20.54 -8.33
CA ASP A 132 -8.73 -19.74 -8.97
C ASP A 132 -8.18 -18.35 -9.32
N MET A 133 -7.68 -18.22 -10.56
CA MET A 133 -6.99 -17.02 -11.04
C MET A 133 -7.90 -15.81 -11.25
N GLU A 134 -9.22 -16.00 -11.31
CA GLU A 134 -10.18 -14.89 -11.45
C GLU A 134 -10.52 -14.24 -10.08
N ASN A 135 -10.38 -14.99 -9.00
CA ASN A 135 -10.72 -14.54 -7.64
C ASN A 135 -9.51 -14.33 -6.72
N VAL A 136 -8.33 -14.84 -7.10
CA VAL A 136 -7.07 -14.66 -6.35
C VAL A 136 -6.18 -13.63 -7.04
N GLU A 137 -5.76 -12.58 -6.32
CA GLU A 137 -4.77 -11.61 -6.86
C GLU A 137 -3.39 -12.27 -6.94
N LEU A 138 -2.76 -12.25 -8.14
CA LEU A 138 -1.48 -12.92 -8.41
C LEU A 138 -0.35 -11.91 -8.63
N ASN A 139 0.65 -11.93 -7.76
CA ASN A 139 1.76 -11.01 -7.82
C ASN A 139 3.07 -11.75 -8.07
N PHE A 140 3.82 -11.30 -9.05
CA PHE A 140 5.08 -11.94 -9.45
C PHE A 140 6.26 -11.00 -9.30
N SER A 141 7.38 -11.52 -8.85
CA SER A 141 8.65 -10.80 -8.79
C SER A 141 9.82 -11.71 -9.15
N THR A 142 10.86 -11.11 -9.68
CA THR A 142 12.13 -11.76 -10.00
C THR A 142 13.27 -10.75 -9.94
N CYS A 143 14.49 -11.16 -10.29
CA CYS A 143 15.59 -10.22 -10.45
C CYS A 143 15.29 -9.24 -11.60
N MET A 144 15.67 -7.98 -11.42
CA MET A 144 15.38 -6.86 -12.34
C MET A 144 15.65 -7.19 -13.82
N LYS A 145 16.79 -7.82 -14.13
CA LYS A 145 17.18 -8.15 -15.51
C LYS A 145 16.27 -9.19 -16.19
N SER A 146 15.49 -9.94 -15.42
CA SER A 146 14.62 -11.00 -15.94
C SER A 146 13.15 -10.60 -15.91
N THR A 147 12.82 -9.34 -15.52
CA THR A 147 11.42 -8.93 -15.37
C THR A 147 10.68 -8.87 -16.69
N VAL A 148 11.31 -8.42 -17.77
CA VAL A 148 10.72 -8.44 -19.13
C VAL A 148 10.37 -9.86 -19.52
N LYS A 149 11.33 -10.81 -19.40
CA LYS A 149 11.08 -12.24 -19.67
C LYS A 149 9.94 -12.79 -18.80
N LEU A 150 9.89 -12.42 -17.52
CA LEU A 150 8.80 -12.84 -16.64
C LEU A 150 7.45 -12.32 -17.13
N ALA A 151 7.36 -11.06 -17.53
CA ALA A 151 6.14 -10.47 -18.05
C ALA A 151 5.64 -11.17 -19.33
N GLU A 152 6.54 -11.42 -20.27
CA GLU A 152 6.26 -12.19 -21.48
C GLU A 152 5.78 -13.61 -21.18
N THR A 153 6.44 -14.28 -20.22
CA THR A 153 6.10 -15.65 -19.80
C THR A 153 4.72 -15.69 -19.12
N VAL A 154 4.43 -14.74 -18.23
CA VAL A 154 3.12 -14.62 -17.58
C VAL A 154 2.01 -14.35 -18.61
N ALA A 155 2.24 -13.45 -19.55
CA ALA A 155 1.29 -13.18 -20.62
C ALA A 155 1.08 -14.39 -21.54
N ALA A 156 2.15 -15.12 -21.89
CA ALA A 156 2.05 -16.34 -22.69
C ALA A 156 1.25 -17.43 -21.96
N TYR A 157 1.47 -17.61 -20.66
CA TYR A 157 0.71 -18.55 -19.83
C TYR A 157 -0.78 -18.21 -19.82
N PHE A 158 -1.15 -16.95 -19.54
CA PHE A 158 -2.56 -16.55 -19.48
C PHE A 158 -3.28 -16.68 -20.82
N LYS A 159 -2.59 -16.57 -21.95
CA LYS A 159 -3.18 -16.83 -23.29
C LYS A 159 -3.59 -18.30 -23.50
N THR A 160 -3.01 -19.23 -22.77
CA THR A 160 -3.32 -20.66 -22.87
C THR A 160 -4.34 -21.13 -21.82
N THR A 161 -4.70 -20.25 -20.87
CA THR A 161 -5.66 -20.59 -19.82
C THR A 161 -7.11 -20.26 -20.21
N PRO A 162 -8.10 -20.97 -19.66
CA PRO A 162 -9.51 -20.66 -19.90
C PRO A 162 -10.03 -19.47 -19.09
N ALA A 163 -9.17 -18.82 -18.27
CA ALA A 163 -9.57 -17.71 -17.40
C ALA A 163 -9.98 -16.47 -18.21
N ASP A 164 -10.97 -15.74 -17.71
CA ASP A 164 -11.36 -14.43 -18.23
C ASP A 164 -10.29 -13.40 -17.88
N LEU A 165 -9.48 -12.99 -18.85
CA LEU A 165 -8.36 -12.07 -18.67
C LEU A 165 -8.81 -10.69 -18.14
N GLN A 166 -10.08 -10.31 -18.28
CA GLN A 166 -10.62 -9.06 -17.73
C GLN A 166 -10.81 -9.12 -16.20
N LYS A 167 -10.95 -10.32 -15.65
CA LYS A 167 -11.10 -10.53 -14.20
C LYS A 167 -9.78 -10.82 -13.51
N VAL A 168 -8.79 -11.34 -14.23
CA VAL A 168 -7.48 -11.66 -13.66
C VAL A 168 -6.78 -10.38 -13.20
N SER A 169 -6.36 -10.36 -11.94
CA SER A 169 -5.70 -9.21 -11.32
C SER A 169 -4.38 -9.60 -10.65
N GLY A 170 -3.45 -8.63 -10.61
CA GLY A 170 -2.17 -8.89 -10.00
C GLY A 170 -1.11 -7.83 -10.27
N SER A 171 0.13 -8.25 -10.14
CA SER A 171 1.26 -7.37 -10.47
C SER A 171 2.51 -8.15 -10.89
N ILE A 172 3.34 -7.50 -11.71
CA ILE A 172 4.72 -7.92 -11.98
C ILE A 172 5.63 -6.79 -11.55
N ARG A 173 6.52 -7.06 -10.60
CA ARG A 173 7.30 -6.02 -9.91
C ARG A 173 8.49 -5.57 -10.77
N PHE A 174 8.29 -4.63 -11.68
CA PHE A 174 9.36 -3.93 -12.37
C PHE A 174 9.80 -2.71 -11.54
N ASN A 175 11.04 -2.73 -11.01
CA ASN A 175 11.52 -1.73 -10.08
C ASN A 175 13.02 -1.41 -10.28
N PRO A 176 13.39 -0.64 -11.31
CA PRO A 176 14.76 -0.18 -11.54
C PRO A 176 15.24 0.78 -10.45
N PHE A 177 14.40 1.68 -9.98
CA PHE A 177 14.75 2.73 -9.01
C PHE A 177 15.26 2.17 -7.67
N LYS A 178 14.66 1.07 -7.17
CA LYS A 178 15.19 0.39 -5.99
C LYS A 178 16.65 0.02 -6.17
N ARG A 179 17.02 -0.47 -7.35
CA ARG A 179 18.39 -0.87 -7.65
C ARG A 179 19.32 0.34 -7.84
N MET A 180 18.83 1.42 -8.44
CA MET A 180 19.57 2.69 -8.53
C MET A 180 19.90 3.18 -7.12
N LEU A 181 18.92 3.26 -6.24
CA LEU A 181 19.09 3.70 -4.86
C LEU A 181 20.02 2.79 -4.03
N THR A 182 19.87 1.47 -4.14
CA THR A 182 20.63 0.53 -3.28
C THR A 182 22.01 0.18 -3.80
N LYS A 183 22.28 0.34 -5.11
CA LYS A 183 23.54 -0.06 -5.75
C LYS A 183 24.29 1.10 -6.39
N GLY A 184 23.71 2.32 -6.39
CA GLY A 184 24.32 3.47 -7.04
C GLY A 184 24.56 3.28 -8.54
N ARG A 185 23.75 2.46 -9.20
CA ARG A 185 23.91 2.15 -10.63
C ARG A 185 22.79 2.77 -11.42
N ASP A 186 23.13 3.53 -12.42
CA ASP A 186 22.19 4.05 -13.39
C ASP A 186 21.62 2.94 -14.28
N PHE A 187 20.37 3.12 -14.70
CA PHE A 187 19.62 2.31 -15.65
C PHE A 187 19.03 3.22 -16.72
N ALA A 188 19.87 3.69 -17.63
CA ALA A 188 19.49 4.66 -18.66
C ALA A 188 18.31 4.17 -19.55
N ASP A 189 18.17 2.86 -19.71
CA ASP A 189 17.14 2.21 -20.55
C ASP A 189 15.88 1.78 -19.76
N TYR A 190 15.70 2.24 -18.53
CA TYR A 190 14.59 1.79 -17.68
C TYR A 190 13.21 2.08 -18.27
N ALA A 191 13.06 3.21 -18.96
CA ALA A 191 11.82 3.61 -19.60
C ALA A 191 11.48 2.69 -20.79
N ASP A 192 12.47 2.33 -21.61
CA ASP A 192 12.26 1.39 -22.72
C ASP A 192 11.91 -0.01 -22.23
N GLN A 193 12.57 -0.49 -21.17
CA GLN A 193 12.20 -1.76 -20.54
C GLN A 193 10.80 -1.70 -19.90
N ALA A 194 10.39 -0.56 -19.33
CA ALA A 194 9.03 -0.38 -18.81
C ALA A 194 7.98 -0.49 -19.91
N VAL A 195 8.22 0.12 -21.08
CA VAL A 195 7.35 -0.02 -22.27
C VAL A 195 7.23 -1.50 -22.64
N MET A 196 8.34 -2.23 -22.74
CA MET A 196 8.31 -3.67 -23.05
C MET A 196 7.48 -4.49 -22.05
N VAL A 197 7.59 -4.18 -20.75
CA VAL A 197 6.81 -4.86 -19.71
C VAL A 197 5.31 -4.52 -19.80
N ILE A 198 4.96 -3.26 -20.09
CA ILE A 198 3.58 -2.82 -20.29
C ILE A 198 2.98 -3.51 -21.52
N ASP A 199 3.70 -3.52 -22.64
CA ASP A 199 3.26 -4.14 -23.88
C ASP A 199 3.05 -5.65 -23.71
N ALA A 200 3.93 -6.32 -22.99
CA ALA A 200 3.80 -7.76 -22.72
C ALA A 200 2.47 -8.09 -22.04
N VAL A 201 2.00 -7.24 -21.10
CA VAL A 201 0.78 -7.47 -20.33
C VAL A 201 -0.43 -6.64 -20.79
N LYS A 202 -0.41 -6.12 -22.02
CA LYS A 202 -1.51 -5.26 -22.51
C LYS A 202 -2.88 -5.93 -22.47
N GLU A 203 -2.93 -7.24 -22.70
CA GLU A 203 -4.16 -8.04 -22.67
C GLU A 203 -4.62 -8.40 -21.23
N LEU A 204 -3.83 -8.04 -20.22
CA LEU A 204 -4.10 -8.23 -18.79
C LEU A 204 -4.36 -6.86 -18.11
N PRO A 205 -5.56 -6.27 -18.27
CA PRO A 205 -5.82 -4.93 -17.76
C PRO A 205 -5.74 -4.79 -16.23
N GLY A 206 -5.96 -5.89 -15.51
CA GLY A 206 -5.86 -5.96 -14.05
C GLY A 206 -4.42 -6.01 -13.51
N PHE A 207 -3.40 -6.14 -14.39
CA PHE A 207 -2.01 -6.22 -13.94
C PHE A 207 -1.34 -4.86 -13.80
N ARG A 208 -0.65 -4.66 -12.66
CA ARG A 208 0.20 -3.52 -12.34
C ARG A 208 1.66 -3.92 -12.49
N VAL A 209 2.43 -3.16 -13.28
CA VAL A 209 3.80 -3.57 -13.61
C VAL A 209 4.85 -2.54 -13.20
N LEU A 210 4.46 -1.32 -12.90
CA LEU A 210 5.35 -0.25 -12.47
C LEU A 210 5.32 -0.15 -10.93
N ALA A 211 6.35 -0.65 -10.28
CA ALA A 211 6.39 -0.69 -8.83
C ALA A 211 7.01 0.58 -8.24
N VAL A 212 6.38 1.09 -7.18
CA VAL A 212 6.92 2.08 -6.25
C VAL A 212 7.09 1.38 -4.90
N ASP A 213 8.34 1.08 -4.51
CA ASP A 213 8.66 0.25 -3.33
C ASP A 213 9.10 1.10 -2.13
N ALA A 214 8.16 1.88 -1.58
CA ALA A 214 8.42 2.73 -0.43
C ALA A 214 8.68 1.94 0.87
N VAL A 215 8.28 0.66 0.94
CA VAL A 215 8.60 -0.23 2.08
C VAL A 215 10.08 -0.21 2.43
N MET A 216 10.97 -0.15 1.42
CA MET A 216 12.41 -0.10 1.68
C MET A 216 12.83 1.19 2.38
N LEU A 217 12.16 2.31 2.09
CA LEU A 217 12.44 3.60 2.73
C LEU A 217 11.95 3.58 4.18
N ASN A 218 10.76 3.04 4.42
CA ASN A 218 10.20 2.85 5.74
C ASN A 218 11.14 1.96 6.60
N ASN A 219 11.56 0.80 6.08
CA ASN A 219 12.47 -0.10 6.77
C ASN A 219 13.89 0.48 6.98
N ALA A 220 14.25 1.53 6.24
CA ALA A 220 15.48 2.30 6.44
C ALA A 220 15.31 3.43 7.47
N GLY A 221 14.12 3.60 8.06
CA GLY A 221 13.84 4.60 9.09
C GLY A 221 13.37 5.96 8.58
N SER A 222 12.85 6.04 7.35
CA SER A 222 12.24 7.26 6.84
C SER A 222 11.03 7.67 7.67
N PHE A 223 10.89 8.96 7.94
CA PHE A 223 9.66 9.50 8.51
C PHE A 223 8.50 9.35 7.52
N ILE A 224 7.28 9.39 8.02
CA ILE A 224 6.06 9.20 7.22
C ILE A 224 6.00 10.18 6.03
N SER A 225 6.33 11.46 6.25
CA SER A 225 6.36 12.47 5.19
C SER A 225 7.47 12.24 4.16
N GLN A 226 8.62 11.71 4.58
CA GLN A 226 9.72 11.36 3.67
C GLN A 226 9.36 10.15 2.82
N GLU A 227 8.84 9.06 3.44
CA GLU A 227 8.37 7.88 2.70
C GLU A 227 7.35 8.29 1.64
N LEU A 228 6.34 9.08 2.03
CA LEU A 228 5.29 9.55 1.14
C LEU A 228 5.83 10.43 0.02
N GLY A 229 6.65 11.43 0.35
CA GLY A 229 7.24 12.35 -0.64
C GLY A 229 8.08 11.62 -1.68
N PHE A 230 8.96 10.74 -1.26
CA PHE A 230 9.79 9.93 -2.17
C PHE A 230 8.95 8.95 -3.00
N ALA A 231 7.92 8.35 -2.42
CA ALA A 231 7.02 7.46 -3.15
C ALA A 231 6.26 8.21 -4.26
N LEU A 232 5.75 9.40 -3.97
CA LEU A 232 5.05 10.22 -4.94
C LEU A 232 6.01 10.74 -6.04
N ALA A 233 7.22 11.15 -5.68
CA ALA A 233 8.25 11.53 -6.65
C ALA A 233 8.58 10.36 -7.59
N TRP A 234 8.71 9.16 -7.05
CA TRP A 234 8.95 7.94 -7.81
C TRP A 234 7.78 7.59 -8.74
N GLY A 235 6.54 7.70 -8.24
CA GLY A 235 5.34 7.55 -9.06
C GLY A 235 5.26 8.59 -10.19
N ASN A 236 5.60 9.86 -9.91
CA ASN A 236 5.66 10.92 -10.90
C ASN A 236 6.73 10.68 -11.97
N GLU A 237 7.89 10.13 -11.59
CA GLU A 237 8.94 9.77 -12.55
C GLU A 237 8.42 8.73 -13.57
N TRP A 238 7.64 7.73 -13.12
CA TRP A 238 6.97 6.81 -14.05
C TRP A 238 6.04 7.53 -15.03
N LEU A 239 5.24 8.49 -14.54
CA LEU A 239 4.35 9.26 -15.40
C LEU A 239 5.14 10.08 -16.42
N ALA A 240 6.13 10.86 -15.97
CA ALA A 240 6.93 11.72 -16.84
C ALA A 240 7.68 10.91 -17.91
N ALA A 241 8.49 9.92 -17.49
CA ALA A 241 9.31 9.15 -18.39
C ALA A 241 8.51 8.38 -19.46
N LEU A 242 7.32 7.86 -19.11
CA LEU A 242 6.54 7.06 -20.04
C LEU A 242 5.60 7.90 -20.91
N THR A 243 5.12 9.04 -20.43
CA THR A 243 4.41 9.99 -21.29
C THR A 243 5.34 10.63 -22.30
N ASP A 244 6.61 10.88 -21.95
CA ASP A 244 7.64 11.32 -22.90
C ASP A 244 7.94 10.25 -23.98
N LYS A 245 7.73 8.98 -23.68
CA LYS A 245 7.77 7.87 -24.66
C LYS A 245 6.48 7.73 -25.49
N GLY A 246 5.47 8.57 -25.26
CA GLY A 246 4.23 8.62 -26.04
C GLY A 246 3.09 7.74 -25.50
N LEU A 247 3.23 7.12 -24.30
CA LEU A 247 2.11 6.42 -23.68
C LEU A 247 1.12 7.44 -23.08
N SER A 248 -0.17 7.09 -23.07
CA SER A 248 -1.15 7.93 -22.39
C SER A 248 -1.01 7.86 -20.87
N VAL A 249 -1.29 8.97 -20.19
CA VAL A 249 -1.30 8.99 -18.71
C VAL A 249 -2.28 7.98 -18.14
N ASP A 250 -3.43 7.77 -18.78
CA ASP A 250 -4.44 6.79 -18.36
C ASP A 250 -3.89 5.36 -18.35
N GLU A 251 -3.04 5.02 -19.30
CA GLU A 251 -2.39 3.73 -19.37
C GLU A 251 -1.30 3.60 -18.30
N VAL A 252 -0.40 4.58 -18.24
CA VAL A 252 0.73 4.55 -17.28
C VAL A 252 0.23 4.52 -15.84
N ALA A 253 -0.67 5.43 -15.45
CA ALA A 253 -1.17 5.52 -14.09
C ALA A 253 -1.87 4.23 -13.62
N LYS A 254 -2.62 3.58 -14.52
CA LYS A 254 -3.26 2.28 -14.24
C LYS A 254 -2.25 1.12 -14.08
N ARG A 255 -1.00 1.28 -14.47
CA ARG A 255 0.06 0.28 -14.33
C ARG A 255 0.92 0.46 -13.08
N VAL A 256 0.78 1.58 -12.36
CA VAL A 256 1.54 1.85 -11.13
C VAL A 256 0.92 1.12 -9.94
N LYS A 257 1.77 0.50 -9.10
CA LYS A 257 1.43 -0.06 -7.78
C LYS A 257 2.38 0.49 -6.73
N PHE A 258 1.80 1.10 -5.70
CA PHE A 258 2.54 1.58 -4.55
C PHE A 258 2.60 0.52 -3.46
N ASN A 259 3.79 0.24 -2.95
CA ASN A 259 4.02 -0.63 -1.81
C ASN A 259 4.58 0.22 -0.67
N PHE A 260 3.78 0.47 0.37
CA PHE A 260 4.15 1.29 1.52
C PHE A 260 4.44 0.42 2.75
N GLY A 261 5.35 0.89 3.60
CA GLY A 261 5.51 0.36 4.94
C GLY A 261 4.41 0.87 5.88
N ILE A 262 4.18 0.16 6.97
CA ILE A 262 3.34 0.62 8.09
C ILE A 262 4.20 0.61 9.33
N SER A 263 4.39 1.78 9.93
CA SER A 263 5.14 1.95 11.18
C SER A 263 4.23 1.97 12.42
N SER A 264 4.83 2.22 13.58
CA SER A 264 4.12 2.19 14.87
C SER A 264 3.22 3.41 15.14
N ASN A 265 3.28 4.46 14.31
CA ASN A 265 2.50 5.70 14.53
C ASN A 265 1.07 5.57 13.97
N TYR A 266 0.22 4.86 14.68
CA TYR A 266 -1.09 4.40 14.26
C TYR A 266 -1.95 5.40 13.48
N PHE A 267 -2.25 6.58 14.05
CA PHE A 267 -3.07 7.59 13.38
C PHE A 267 -2.33 8.34 12.27
N MET A 268 -1.02 8.50 12.41
CA MET A 268 -0.20 9.12 11.39
C MET A 268 -0.09 8.23 10.14
N GLU A 269 -0.05 6.92 10.32
CA GLU A 269 -0.08 5.96 9.21
C GLU A 269 -1.44 5.99 8.48
N LEU A 270 -2.55 6.06 9.21
CA LEU A 270 -3.87 6.29 8.61
C LEU A 270 -3.89 7.58 7.77
N ALA A 271 -3.35 8.66 8.31
CA ALA A 271 -3.26 9.95 7.62
C ALA A 271 -2.37 9.86 6.36
N LYS A 272 -1.25 9.13 6.43
CA LYS A 272 -0.35 8.89 5.29
C LYS A 272 -1.11 8.34 4.07
N PHE A 273 -1.89 7.28 4.23
CA PHE A 273 -2.62 6.69 3.10
C PHE A 273 -3.73 7.59 2.57
N ARG A 274 -4.39 8.35 3.43
CA ARG A 274 -5.37 9.36 2.99
C ARG A 274 -4.71 10.46 2.17
N ALA A 275 -3.60 11.00 2.66
CA ALA A 275 -2.80 11.99 1.94
C ALA A 275 -2.20 11.41 0.64
N ALA A 276 -1.69 10.19 0.67
CA ALA A 276 -1.12 9.52 -0.50
C ALA A 276 -2.12 9.45 -1.67
N ARG A 277 -3.33 8.99 -1.41
CA ARG A 277 -4.38 8.89 -2.44
C ARG A 277 -4.75 10.25 -3.01
N MET A 278 -4.96 11.23 -2.14
CA MET A 278 -5.34 12.58 -2.56
C MET A 278 -4.23 13.24 -3.38
N LEU A 279 -2.99 13.17 -2.92
CA LEU A 279 -1.85 13.79 -3.61
C LEU A 279 -1.56 13.08 -4.94
N TRP A 280 -1.63 11.75 -4.98
CA TRP A 280 -1.49 10.99 -6.22
C TRP A 280 -2.58 11.37 -7.23
N ALA A 281 -3.83 11.46 -6.79
CA ALA A 281 -4.92 11.86 -7.65
C ALA A 281 -4.70 13.25 -8.24
N GLN A 282 -4.19 14.20 -7.45
CA GLN A 282 -3.84 15.55 -7.90
C GLN A 282 -2.65 15.54 -8.88
N ILE A 283 -1.62 14.73 -8.62
CA ILE A 283 -0.47 14.58 -9.53
C ILE A 283 -0.94 14.06 -10.89
N VAL A 284 -1.67 12.93 -10.93
CA VAL A 284 -2.16 12.36 -12.17
C VAL A 284 -3.06 13.35 -12.93
N LYS A 285 -3.88 14.11 -12.20
CA LYS A 285 -4.77 15.12 -12.80
C LYS A 285 -4.03 16.21 -13.58
N GLN A 286 -2.78 16.55 -13.18
CA GLN A 286 -1.95 17.53 -13.91
C GLN A 286 -1.52 17.04 -15.31
N TYR A 287 -1.54 15.73 -15.54
CA TYR A 287 -1.28 15.14 -16.87
C TYR A 287 -2.52 15.04 -17.74
N ASN A 288 -3.67 15.60 -17.33
CA ASN A 288 -4.94 15.64 -18.06
C ASN A 288 -5.45 14.25 -18.51
N PRO A 289 -5.68 13.30 -17.56
CA PRO A 289 -6.22 11.98 -17.90
C PRO A 289 -7.62 12.11 -18.52
N ALA A 290 -7.95 11.21 -19.44
CA ALA A 290 -9.27 11.13 -20.04
C ALA A 290 -10.37 10.68 -19.06
N CYS A 291 -9.98 9.93 -18.02
CA CYS A 291 -10.88 9.42 -16.98
C CYS A 291 -10.28 9.63 -15.59
N ASP A 292 -11.09 10.15 -14.64
CA ASP A 292 -10.69 10.24 -13.22
C ASP A 292 -10.37 8.86 -12.61
N CYS A 293 -10.78 7.79 -13.23
CA CYS A 293 -10.43 6.42 -12.84
C CYS A 293 -8.91 6.16 -12.88
N ALA A 294 -8.15 6.87 -13.73
CA ALA A 294 -6.69 6.81 -13.78
C ALA A 294 -6.03 7.41 -12.52
N CYS A 295 -6.73 8.35 -11.87
CA CYS A 295 -6.23 9.00 -10.64
C CYS A 295 -6.28 8.09 -9.40
N LYS A 296 -6.87 6.89 -9.48
CA LYS A 296 -6.96 5.95 -8.36
C LYS A 296 -5.61 5.31 -8.06
N MET A 297 -5.11 5.53 -6.86
CA MET A 297 -3.90 4.84 -6.39
C MET A 297 -4.21 3.37 -6.09
N LYS A 298 -3.37 2.45 -6.56
CA LYS A 298 -3.34 1.07 -6.09
C LYS A 298 -2.27 0.96 -5.00
N ALA A 299 -2.68 0.73 -3.76
CA ALA A 299 -1.81 0.74 -2.59
C ALA A 299 -1.77 -0.62 -1.88
N HIS A 300 -0.60 -1.21 -1.81
CA HIS A 300 -0.29 -2.36 -0.96
C HIS A 300 0.44 -1.87 0.30
N ALA A 301 0.10 -2.42 1.46
CA ALA A 301 0.77 -2.15 2.72
C ALA A 301 1.51 -3.37 3.26
N GLN A 302 2.69 -3.15 3.82
CA GLN A 302 3.45 -4.17 4.52
C GLN A 302 3.87 -3.64 5.89
N THR A 303 3.65 -4.42 6.94
CA THR A 303 4.09 -4.04 8.30
C THR A 303 5.59 -3.85 8.34
N SER A 304 6.03 -2.79 9.05
CA SER A 304 7.44 -2.38 9.13
C SER A 304 8.28 -3.38 9.92
N GLU A 305 9.50 -3.62 9.44
CA GLU A 305 10.51 -4.37 10.18
C GLU A 305 11.40 -3.45 11.03
N PHE A 306 11.36 -2.12 10.78
CA PHE A 306 12.24 -1.15 11.44
C PHE A 306 12.00 -1.07 12.95
N ASN A 307 10.76 -1.20 13.41
CA ASN A 307 10.36 -1.11 14.81
C ASN A 307 10.19 -2.48 15.50
N GLN A 308 10.53 -3.57 14.82
CA GLN A 308 10.53 -4.90 15.44
C GLN A 308 11.78 -5.12 16.30
N THR A 309 11.64 -5.95 17.34
CA THR A 309 12.74 -6.34 18.22
C THR A 309 13.13 -7.80 18.00
N ILE A 310 14.42 -8.08 18.16
CA ILE A 310 14.95 -9.46 18.17
C ILE A 310 15.05 -10.03 19.61
N PHE A 311 14.83 -9.23 20.65
CA PHE A 311 15.01 -9.66 22.04
C PHE A 311 13.76 -10.31 22.63
N ASP A 312 12.57 -9.97 22.12
CA ASP A 312 11.29 -10.54 22.51
C ASP A 312 10.34 -10.57 21.31
N ALA A 313 10.22 -11.75 20.70
CA ALA A 313 9.36 -11.94 19.52
C ALA A 313 7.89 -11.66 19.83
N HIS A 314 7.40 -12.05 21.03
CA HIS A 314 5.98 -11.89 21.36
C HIS A 314 5.53 -10.43 21.41
N VAL A 315 6.41 -9.49 21.74
CA VAL A 315 6.13 -8.06 21.67
C VAL A 315 5.86 -7.62 20.22
N ASN A 316 6.50 -8.25 19.23
CA ASN A 316 6.24 -7.96 17.83
C ASN A 316 4.82 -8.34 17.39
N LEU A 317 4.18 -9.30 18.05
CA LEU A 317 2.79 -9.67 17.77
C LEU A 317 1.85 -8.45 17.95
N LEU A 318 2.01 -7.71 19.05
CA LEU A 318 1.24 -6.49 19.32
C LEU A 318 1.55 -5.38 18.30
N ARG A 319 2.82 -5.23 17.92
CA ARG A 319 3.23 -4.25 16.91
C ARG A 319 2.63 -4.57 15.54
N SER A 320 2.84 -5.79 15.04
CA SER A 320 2.31 -6.22 13.75
C SER A 320 0.77 -6.15 13.68
N GLN A 321 0.09 -6.46 14.80
CA GLN A 321 -1.37 -6.34 14.88
C GLN A 321 -1.82 -4.89 14.71
N THR A 322 -1.25 -3.94 15.47
CA THR A 322 -1.65 -2.53 15.40
C THR A 322 -1.28 -1.87 14.07
N GLU A 323 -0.14 -2.24 13.49
CA GLU A 323 0.26 -1.83 12.14
C GLU A 323 -0.74 -2.34 11.08
N THR A 324 -1.08 -3.63 11.12
CA THR A 324 -2.08 -4.23 10.21
C THR A 324 -3.44 -3.56 10.36
N MET A 325 -3.89 -3.29 11.58
CA MET A 325 -5.15 -2.61 11.86
C MET A 325 -5.15 -1.17 11.29
N SER A 326 -4.03 -0.45 11.45
CA SER A 326 -3.85 0.90 10.89
C SER A 326 -3.99 0.87 9.36
N ALA A 327 -3.34 -0.09 8.68
CA ALA A 327 -3.43 -0.27 7.23
C ALA A 327 -4.85 -0.59 6.76
N ALA A 328 -5.55 -1.51 7.46
CA ALA A 328 -6.92 -1.90 7.13
C ALA A 328 -7.88 -0.72 7.25
N LEU A 329 -7.81 0.04 8.34
CA LEU A 329 -8.63 1.24 8.55
C LEU A 329 -8.27 2.39 7.60
N ALA A 330 -7.03 2.42 7.11
CA ALA A 330 -6.61 3.38 6.10
C ALA A 330 -7.19 3.11 4.71
N GLY A 331 -7.80 1.93 4.47
CA GLY A 331 -8.45 1.59 3.21
C GLY A 331 -7.46 1.23 2.10
N VAL A 332 -6.41 0.48 2.41
CA VAL A 332 -5.46 -0.04 1.41
C VAL A 332 -6.07 -1.18 0.59
N ASP A 333 -5.45 -1.55 -0.53
CA ASP A 333 -5.96 -2.61 -1.40
C ASP A 333 -5.57 -4.01 -0.94
N SER A 334 -4.37 -4.15 -0.37
CA SER A 334 -3.89 -5.43 0.17
C SER A 334 -2.86 -5.22 1.29
N ILE A 335 -2.72 -6.21 2.18
CA ILE A 335 -1.82 -6.13 3.32
C ILE A 335 -1.01 -7.41 3.43
N THR A 336 0.31 -7.26 3.61
CA THR A 336 1.21 -8.31 4.08
C THR A 336 1.61 -8.02 5.52
N THR A 337 1.23 -8.88 6.45
CA THR A 337 1.66 -8.80 7.84
C THR A 337 2.92 -9.62 8.03
N THR A 338 4.00 -8.99 8.44
CA THR A 338 5.25 -9.68 8.75
C THR A 338 5.04 -10.54 10.02
N PRO A 339 5.38 -11.83 9.98
CA PRO A 339 5.31 -12.69 11.16
C PRO A 339 6.13 -12.12 12.32
N PHE A 340 5.59 -12.22 13.53
CA PHE A 340 6.22 -11.69 14.73
C PHE A 340 7.58 -12.35 15.07
N ASP A 341 7.74 -13.58 14.63
CA ASP A 341 8.90 -14.44 14.86
C ASP A 341 9.87 -14.49 13.66
N LYS A 342 9.65 -13.67 12.63
CA LYS A 342 10.45 -13.66 11.38
C LYS A 342 11.98 -13.64 11.64
N ALA A 343 12.41 -12.96 12.70
CA ALA A 343 13.84 -12.84 13.04
C ALA A 343 14.45 -14.13 13.59
N TYR A 344 13.65 -15.08 14.05
CA TYR A 344 14.12 -16.29 14.73
C TYR A 344 14.34 -17.48 13.80
N LYS A 345 13.93 -17.43 12.56
CA LYS A 345 14.12 -18.46 11.51
C LYS A 345 13.59 -19.87 11.86
N GLU A 346 12.68 -19.97 12.79
CA GLU A 346 12.06 -21.24 13.19
C GLU A 346 10.65 -21.43 12.63
#